data_a2163c87f906016873886f3d0ee06442
#
_entry.id   a2163c87f906016873886f3d0ee06442
#
_cell.length_a   1.000
_cell.length_b   1.000
_cell.length_c   1.000
_cell.angle_alpha   90.00
_cell.angle_beta   90.00
_cell.angle_gamma   90.00
#
_symmetry.space_group_name_H-M   'P 1'
#
loop_
_entity.id
_entity.type
_entity.pdbx_description
1 polymer ?
#
loop_
_entity_poly.entity_id
_entity_poly.type
_entity_poly.pdbx_seq_one_letter_code
_entity_poly.pdbx_strand_id
1 'polypeptide(L)'
;MAMTTTKEIQPIQVAALYKFARLDGYETLRAPLAAFCCGRGIKGTLLLAHEGINGTIAGSEEAITALVDHLQAIEGLAGLEVKYSSAAEMPFHRMKVRLKREIVTMGVEDIDPATSAGTYVAPADWNALISDADTVVIDTRNAYEVSLGTFKGAVDPKTSSFREFPTWVEGHREELEGRKVAMFCTGGIRCEKATAYVKSLGLKNVFHLKGGILKYLEEVSAEESLWQGECFVFDERVSVSHGLTEGEAELCRACRHPLTVEDRLSPKYAIGVSCQHCFETRSDVDRERYAERHRQVELAQARGGKRHIGS
;
A
#
# COMPACT_ATOMS: atom_id res chain seq x y z
N MET A 1 -23.19 33.04 -29.70
CA MET A 1 -21.90 32.44 -29.29
C MET A 1 -22.12 31.76 -27.95
N ALA A 2 -22.24 30.44 -27.94
CA ALA A 2 -22.39 29.66 -26.71
C ALA A 2 -20.98 29.41 -26.18
N MET A 3 -20.64 29.96 -25.02
CA MET A 3 -19.41 29.65 -24.31
C MET A 3 -19.53 28.20 -23.80
N THR A 4 -18.80 27.31 -24.43
CA THR A 4 -18.59 25.95 -23.94
C THR A 4 -17.67 26.04 -22.73
N THR A 5 -18.23 26.01 -21.53
CA THR A 5 -17.47 25.89 -20.29
C THR A 5 -16.84 24.50 -20.29
N THR A 6 -15.57 24.40 -20.59
CA THR A 6 -14.75 23.22 -20.35
C THR A 6 -14.75 23.03 -18.84
N LYS A 7 -15.46 22.00 -18.36
CA LYS A 7 -15.42 21.58 -16.97
C LYS A 7 -14.02 21.09 -16.72
N GLU A 8 -13.19 21.86 -16.02
CA GLU A 8 -11.90 21.41 -15.53
C GLU A 8 -12.15 20.12 -14.71
N ILE A 9 -11.61 19.02 -15.19
CA ILE A 9 -11.66 17.75 -14.46
C ILE A 9 -10.71 17.94 -13.27
N GLN A 10 -11.26 18.18 -12.09
CA GLN A 10 -10.46 18.24 -10.87
C GLN A 10 -9.85 16.86 -10.61
N PRO A 11 -8.56 16.78 -10.33
CA PRO A 11 -7.90 15.51 -10.03
C PRO A 11 -8.58 14.85 -8.82
N ILE A 12 -8.69 13.52 -8.88
CA ILE A 12 -9.20 12.72 -7.77
C ILE A 12 -8.16 12.72 -6.66
N GLN A 13 -8.55 13.15 -5.47
CA GLN A 13 -7.69 13.05 -4.29
C GLN A 13 -7.71 11.62 -3.75
N VAL A 14 -6.52 11.07 -3.51
CA VAL A 14 -6.30 9.77 -2.88
C VAL A 14 -5.70 10.00 -1.50
N ALA A 15 -6.28 9.34 -0.48
CA ALA A 15 -5.81 9.42 0.89
C ALA A 15 -5.50 8.01 1.42
N ALA A 16 -4.23 7.76 1.75
CA ALA A 16 -3.78 6.58 2.47
C ALA A 16 -3.65 6.94 3.95
N LEU A 17 -4.34 6.21 4.81
CA LEU A 17 -4.43 6.53 6.23
C LEU A 17 -4.33 5.27 7.09
N TYR A 18 -3.75 5.41 8.27
CA TYR A 18 -3.84 4.41 9.33
C TYR A 18 -3.61 5.04 10.69
N LYS A 19 -4.11 4.37 11.71
CA LYS A 19 -3.77 4.66 13.11
C LYS A 19 -3.92 3.41 13.95
N PHE A 20 -2.89 3.06 14.71
CA PHE A 20 -3.02 2.14 15.82
C PHE A 20 -3.63 2.88 17.01
N ALA A 21 -4.77 2.41 17.46
CA ALA A 21 -5.50 2.96 18.59
C ALA A 21 -6.51 1.91 19.07
N ARG A 22 -6.75 1.86 20.36
CA ARG A 22 -7.81 1.01 20.88
C ARG A 22 -9.17 1.54 20.45
N LEU A 23 -9.89 0.77 19.65
CA LEU A 23 -11.23 1.09 19.16
C LEU A 23 -12.25 0.11 19.72
N ASP A 24 -12.75 0.38 20.92
CA ASP A 24 -13.81 -0.41 21.51
C ASP A 24 -15.11 -0.21 20.70
N GLY A 25 -15.81 -1.31 20.37
CA GLY A 25 -17.04 -1.24 19.58
C GLY A 25 -16.86 -0.86 18.10
N TYR A 26 -15.67 -1.05 17.54
CA TYR A 26 -15.34 -0.74 16.12
C TYR A 26 -16.31 -1.36 15.11
N GLU A 27 -16.99 -2.45 15.48
CA GLU A 27 -17.99 -3.11 14.64
C GLU A 27 -19.16 -2.17 14.30
N THR A 28 -19.54 -1.32 15.24
CA THR A 28 -20.65 -0.37 15.09
C THR A 28 -20.32 0.76 14.12
N LEU A 29 -19.05 1.06 13.89
CA LEU A 29 -18.58 2.09 12.97
C LEU A 29 -18.75 1.70 11.49
N ARG A 30 -18.85 0.39 11.18
CA ARG A 30 -18.87 -0.11 9.81
C ARG A 30 -19.98 0.48 8.95
N ALA A 31 -21.22 0.39 9.42
CA ALA A 31 -22.39 0.81 8.63
C ALA A 31 -22.46 2.35 8.48
N PRO A 32 -22.28 3.15 9.53
CA PRO A 32 -22.22 4.61 9.42
C PRO A 32 -21.11 5.10 8.47
N LEU A 33 -19.89 4.57 8.58
CA LEU A 33 -18.77 4.95 7.70
C LEU A 33 -19.03 4.56 6.24
N ALA A 34 -19.59 3.38 5.99
CA ALA A 34 -19.95 2.99 4.63
C ALA A 34 -21.00 3.94 4.03
N ALA A 35 -22.04 4.29 4.79
CA ALA A 35 -23.06 5.24 4.37
C ALA A 35 -22.48 6.65 4.12
N PHE A 36 -21.64 7.13 5.03
CA PHE A 36 -20.95 8.43 4.90
C PHE A 36 -20.13 8.51 3.62
N CYS A 37 -19.30 7.49 3.35
CA CYS A 37 -18.46 7.43 2.16
C CYS A 37 -19.29 7.32 0.88
N CYS A 38 -20.29 6.42 0.84
CA CYS A 38 -21.11 6.22 -0.34
C CYS A 38 -21.93 7.49 -0.69
N GLY A 39 -22.47 8.18 0.32
CA GLY A 39 -23.22 9.43 0.13
C GLY A 39 -22.38 10.58 -0.44
N ARG A 40 -21.05 10.49 -0.35
CA ARG A 40 -20.10 11.49 -0.88
C ARG A 40 -19.30 11.01 -2.11
N GLY A 41 -19.66 9.86 -2.67
CA GLY A 41 -18.96 9.32 -3.85
C GLY A 41 -17.54 8.81 -3.56
N ILE A 42 -17.16 8.67 -2.29
CA ILE A 42 -15.85 8.14 -1.88
C ILE A 42 -15.80 6.65 -2.18
N LYS A 43 -14.68 6.21 -2.75
CA LYS A 43 -14.39 4.80 -3.01
C LYS A 43 -13.06 4.40 -2.38
N GLY A 44 -12.82 3.10 -2.22
CA GLY A 44 -11.61 2.57 -1.60
C GLY A 44 -11.90 1.49 -0.58
N THR A 45 -10.95 1.29 0.34
CA THR A 45 -11.09 0.30 1.41
C THR A 45 -10.69 0.90 2.74
N LEU A 46 -11.53 0.76 3.74
CA LEU A 46 -11.23 1.00 5.15
C LEU A 46 -11.31 -0.34 5.90
N LEU A 47 -10.28 -0.65 6.66
CA LEU A 47 -10.19 -1.79 7.57
C LEU A 47 -10.33 -1.27 9.00
N LEU A 48 -11.23 -1.86 9.76
CA LEU A 48 -11.47 -1.57 11.17
C LEU A 48 -11.18 -2.81 12.00
N ALA A 49 -10.45 -2.64 13.08
CA ALA A 49 -10.18 -3.66 14.07
C ALA A 49 -10.14 -3.04 15.47
N HIS A 50 -10.11 -3.86 16.52
CA HIS A 50 -9.89 -3.38 17.88
C HIS A 50 -8.59 -2.57 18.03
N GLU A 51 -7.56 -2.89 17.23
CA GLU A 51 -6.26 -2.22 17.24
C GLU A 51 -6.20 -0.93 16.41
N GLY A 52 -7.32 -0.51 15.73
CA GLY A 52 -7.33 0.75 14.99
C GLY A 52 -8.02 0.72 13.62
N ILE A 53 -7.55 1.62 12.75
CA ILE A 53 -8.03 1.81 11.38
C ILE A 53 -6.86 1.79 10.38
N ASN A 54 -7.13 1.26 9.17
CA ASN A 54 -6.19 1.32 8.03
C ASN A 54 -6.97 1.36 6.72
N GLY A 55 -6.48 2.11 5.73
CA GLY A 55 -7.10 2.09 4.42
C GLY A 55 -6.52 3.05 3.41
N THR A 56 -7.01 2.90 2.18
CA THR A 56 -6.80 3.87 1.11
C THR A 56 -8.15 4.16 0.46
N ILE A 57 -8.45 5.42 0.28
CA ILE A 57 -9.72 5.95 -0.21
C ILE A 57 -9.46 7.04 -1.26
N ALA A 58 -10.42 7.27 -2.13
CA ALA A 58 -10.34 8.32 -3.14
C ALA A 58 -11.71 8.98 -3.36
N GLY A 59 -11.69 10.28 -3.68
CA GLY A 59 -12.86 11.09 -3.91
C GLY A 59 -12.49 12.52 -4.30
N SER A 60 -13.48 13.44 -4.30
CA SER A 60 -13.16 14.86 -4.38
C SER A 60 -12.42 15.31 -3.12
N GLU A 61 -11.63 16.38 -3.22
CA GLU A 61 -10.89 16.95 -2.09
C GLU A 61 -11.82 17.26 -0.90
N GLU A 62 -12.97 17.87 -1.17
CA GLU A 62 -13.99 18.17 -0.15
C GLU A 62 -14.51 16.91 0.54
N ALA A 63 -14.78 15.85 -0.23
CA ALA A 63 -15.30 14.60 0.32
C ALA A 63 -14.27 13.89 1.19
N ILE A 64 -12.99 13.89 0.76
CA ILE A 64 -11.89 13.30 1.51
C ILE A 64 -11.62 14.07 2.79
N THR A 65 -11.57 15.41 2.74
CA THR A 65 -11.43 16.28 3.91
C THR A 65 -12.54 16.00 4.93
N ALA A 66 -13.80 16.03 4.47
CA ALA A 66 -14.93 15.74 5.34
C ALA A 66 -14.89 14.35 5.99
N LEU A 67 -14.36 13.34 5.28
CA LEU A 67 -14.18 12.00 5.88
C LEU A 67 -13.05 11.98 6.90
N VAL A 68 -11.93 12.63 6.62
CA VAL A 68 -10.80 12.72 7.56
C VAL A 68 -11.23 13.42 8.85
N ASP A 69 -11.95 14.54 8.76
CA ASP A 69 -12.50 15.25 9.92
C ASP A 69 -13.46 14.36 10.72
N HIS A 70 -14.34 13.64 10.00
CA HIS A 70 -15.27 12.70 10.63
C HIS A 70 -14.55 11.56 11.35
N LEU A 71 -13.48 11.00 10.76
CA LEU A 71 -12.67 9.95 11.38
C LEU A 71 -11.92 10.48 12.61
N GLN A 72 -11.34 11.68 12.54
CA GLN A 72 -10.60 12.28 13.65
C GLN A 72 -11.50 12.65 14.85
N ALA A 73 -12.80 12.82 14.62
CA ALA A 73 -13.79 13.04 15.69
C ALA A 73 -14.15 11.75 16.44
N ILE A 74 -13.80 10.58 15.92
CA ILE A 74 -13.99 9.29 16.62
C ILE A 74 -12.97 9.17 17.73
N GLU A 75 -13.42 8.77 18.93
CA GLU A 75 -12.55 8.53 20.07
C GLU A 75 -11.42 7.54 19.71
N GLY A 76 -10.19 7.87 20.07
CA GLY A 76 -8.98 7.13 19.71
C GLY A 76 -8.38 7.49 18.33
N LEU A 77 -9.12 8.10 17.41
CA LEU A 77 -8.63 8.45 16.06
C LEU A 77 -8.18 9.92 15.90
N ALA A 78 -8.23 10.73 16.95
CA ALA A 78 -7.66 12.09 16.91
C ALA A 78 -6.18 12.04 16.52
N GLY A 79 -5.76 12.92 15.58
CA GLY A 79 -4.38 12.91 15.05
C GLY A 79 -4.07 11.73 14.11
N LEU A 80 -5.07 11.19 13.43
CA LEU A 80 -4.91 10.23 12.34
C LEU A 80 -3.97 10.80 11.28
N GLU A 81 -2.88 10.07 10.98
CA GLU A 81 -1.99 10.45 9.89
C GLU A 81 -2.58 10.08 8.53
N VAL A 82 -2.56 11.04 7.61
CA VAL A 82 -3.07 10.86 6.25
C VAL A 82 -2.00 11.29 5.26
N LYS A 83 -1.78 10.45 4.26
CA LYS A 83 -0.89 10.73 3.13
C LYS A 83 -1.74 10.97 1.90
N TYR A 84 -1.60 12.14 1.31
CA TYR A 84 -2.36 12.54 0.14
C TYR A 84 -1.55 12.33 -1.14
N SER A 85 -2.24 11.96 -2.19
CA SER A 85 -1.73 11.93 -3.55
C SER A 85 -2.89 12.16 -4.51
N SER A 86 -2.62 12.27 -5.80
CA SER A 86 -3.65 12.47 -6.81
C SER A 86 -3.72 11.31 -7.79
N ALA A 87 -4.85 11.17 -8.47
CA ALA A 87 -5.03 10.27 -9.59
C ALA A 87 -5.83 11.00 -10.69
N ALA A 88 -5.50 10.72 -11.96
CA ALA A 88 -6.22 11.29 -13.10
C ALA A 88 -7.66 10.75 -13.18
N GLU A 89 -7.84 9.48 -12.81
CA GLU A 89 -9.13 8.80 -12.78
C GLU A 89 -9.37 8.15 -11.40
N MET A 90 -10.63 7.82 -11.12
CA MET A 90 -11.01 7.14 -9.88
C MET A 90 -10.32 5.77 -9.76
N PRO A 91 -9.34 5.61 -8.84
CA PRO A 91 -8.51 4.41 -8.77
C PRO A 91 -9.16 3.24 -8.03
N PHE A 92 -10.45 3.34 -7.71
CA PHE A 92 -11.22 2.31 -7.03
C PHE A 92 -12.58 2.09 -7.67
N HIS A 93 -13.01 0.84 -7.79
CA HIS A 93 -14.33 0.50 -8.33
C HIS A 93 -15.47 0.78 -7.34
N ARG A 94 -15.27 0.52 -6.05
CA ARG A 94 -16.30 0.62 -5.01
C ARG A 94 -15.74 0.94 -3.64
N MET A 95 -16.59 1.40 -2.72
CA MET A 95 -16.27 1.52 -1.30
C MET A 95 -16.39 0.17 -0.58
N LYS A 96 -15.45 -0.11 0.32
CA LYS A 96 -15.45 -1.27 1.21
C LYS A 96 -15.05 -0.84 2.62
N VAL A 97 -15.92 -1.05 3.60
CA VAL A 97 -15.58 -0.97 5.03
C VAL A 97 -15.61 -2.38 5.58
N ARG A 98 -14.45 -2.88 6.06
CA ARG A 98 -14.28 -4.27 6.48
C ARG A 98 -13.83 -4.35 7.92
N LEU A 99 -14.49 -5.23 8.67
CA LEU A 99 -14.03 -5.63 10.01
C LEU A 99 -12.93 -6.68 9.87
N LYS A 100 -11.89 -6.54 10.65
CA LYS A 100 -10.71 -7.42 10.68
C LYS A 100 -10.32 -7.72 12.12
N ARG A 101 -9.50 -8.75 12.33
CA ARG A 101 -8.84 -8.98 13.63
C ARG A 101 -7.67 -8.02 13.82
N GLU A 102 -6.96 -7.72 12.75
CA GLU A 102 -5.81 -6.84 12.69
C GLU A 102 -5.95 -5.87 11.52
N ILE A 103 -5.59 -4.60 11.70
CA ILE A 103 -5.58 -3.61 10.60
C ILE A 103 -4.43 -3.84 9.61
N VAL A 104 -3.37 -4.52 10.06
CA VAL A 104 -2.32 -5.11 9.23
C VAL A 104 -1.95 -6.47 9.83
N THR A 105 -2.14 -7.53 9.05
CA THR A 105 -2.09 -8.88 9.60
C THR A 105 -0.65 -9.40 9.68
N MET A 106 -0.12 -9.54 10.89
CA MET A 106 1.15 -10.18 11.19
C MET A 106 0.96 -11.57 11.82
N GLY A 107 -0.13 -11.75 12.57
CA GLY A 107 -0.48 -13.03 13.18
C GLY A 107 0.26 -13.32 14.48
N VAL A 108 0.84 -12.31 15.13
CA VAL A 108 1.46 -12.40 16.45
C VAL A 108 0.53 -11.69 17.44
N GLU A 109 0.18 -12.38 18.52
CA GLU A 109 -0.64 -11.84 19.59
C GLU A 109 0.21 -10.96 20.55
N ASP A 110 -0.45 -10.11 21.32
CA ASP A 110 0.15 -9.28 22.38
C ASP A 110 1.23 -8.27 21.89
N ILE A 111 1.18 -7.87 20.65
CA ILE A 111 2.00 -6.78 20.10
C ILE A 111 1.16 -5.50 20.04
N ASP A 112 1.54 -4.50 20.83
CA ASP A 112 0.93 -3.16 20.83
C ASP A 112 1.87 -2.14 20.14
N PRO A 113 1.68 -1.84 18.85
CA PRO A 113 2.51 -0.87 18.14
C PRO A 113 2.35 0.56 18.67
N ALA A 114 1.21 0.90 19.23
CA ALA A 114 0.96 2.27 19.74
C ALA A 114 1.93 2.67 20.87
N THR A 115 2.40 1.70 21.66
CA THR A 115 3.28 1.95 22.81
C THR A 115 4.69 1.40 22.67
N SER A 116 4.92 0.44 21.77
CA SER A 116 6.18 -0.31 21.69
C SER A 116 6.89 -0.25 20.35
N ALA A 117 6.41 0.52 19.38
CA ALA A 117 7.07 0.69 18.09
C ALA A 117 8.54 1.13 18.22
N GLY A 118 9.34 0.86 17.19
CA GLY A 118 10.73 1.30 17.09
C GLY A 118 10.86 2.82 16.98
N THR A 119 12.10 3.29 16.90
CA THR A 119 12.38 4.72 16.73
C THR A 119 11.99 5.17 15.32
N TYR A 120 11.16 6.21 15.24
CA TYR A 120 10.79 6.85 13.98
C TYR A 120 11.97 7.69 13.45
N VAL A 121 12.32 7.48 12.18
CA VAL A 121 13.34 8.26 11.48
C VAL A 121 12.68 9.05 10.36
N ALA A 122 12.88 10.36 10.35
CA ALA A 122 12.33 11.22 9.31
C ALA A 122 12.95 10.91 7.93
N PRO A 123 12.25 11.14 6.82
CA PRO A 123 12.81 10.97 5.48
C PRO A 123 14.15 11.68 5.26
N ALA A 124 14.32 12.89 5.79
CA ALA A 124 15.56 13.65 5.69
C ALA A 124 16.78 12.97 6.36
N ASP A 125 16.55 12.19 7.41
CA ASP A 125 17.60 11.51 8.17
C ASP A 125 17.78 10.05 7.71
N TRP A 126 16.88 9.55 6.88
CA TRP A 126 16.82 8.14 6.51
C TRP A 126 18.05 7.68 5.74
N ASN A 127 18.50 8.47 4.75
CA ASN A 127 19.67 8.15 3.95
C ASN A 127 20.94 7.98 4.79
N ALA A 128 21.14 8.83 5.80
CA ALA A 128 22.27 8.72 6.71
C ALA A 128 22.24 7.43 7.52
N LEU A 129 21.07 7.05 8.03
CA LEU A 129 20.91 5.79 8.78
C LEU A 129 21.17 4.56 7.92
N ILE A 130 20.60 4.48 6.72
CA ILE A 130 20.70 3.28 5.87
C ILE A 130 22.05 3.17 5.16
N SER A 131 22.84 4.24 5.11
CA SER A 131 24.20 4.24 4.58
C SER A 131 25.25 3.83 5.61
N ASP A 132 24.88 3.71 6.89
CA ASP A 132 25.78 3.26 7.94
C ASP A 132 26.04 1.75 7.81
N ALA A 133 27.32 1.34 7.79
CA ALA A 133 27.74 -0.05 7.62
C ALA A 133 27.21 -1.00 8.71
N ASP A 134 26.91 -0.48 9.92
CA ASP A 134 26.35 -1.25 11.03
C ASP A 134 24.81 -1.39 10.94
N THR A 135 24.19 -0.78 9.94
CA THR A 135 22.74 -0.85 9.77
C THR A 135 22.34 -1.99 8.83
N VAL A 136 21.42 -2.84 9.27
CA VAL A 136 20.67 -3.78 8.42
C VAL A 136 19.37 -3.11 8.01
N VAL A 137 19.20 -2.91 6.72
CA VAL A 137 17.99 -2.30 6.14
C VAL A 137 17.06 -3.40 5.66
N ILE A 138 15.82 -3.45 6.15
CA ILE A 138 14.88 -4.53 5.85
C ILE A 138 13.62 -3.96 5.20
N ASP A 139 13.27 -4.48 4.03
CA ASP A 139 11.98 -4.20 3.38
C ASP A 139 10.91 -5.13 3.96
N THR A 140 9.96 -4.60 4.72
CA THR A 140 8.91 -5.41 5.35
C THR A 140 7.71 -5.67 4.43
N ARG A 141 7.85 -5.33 3.15
CA ARG A 141 6.80 -5.56 2.14
C ARG A 141 6.87 -7.00 1.61
N ASN A 142 5.84 -7.37 0.87
CA ASN A 142 5.82 -8.65 0.19
C ASN A 142 6.73 -8.62 -1.05
N ALA A 143 7.28 -9.76 -1.45
CA ALA A 143 8.21 -9.87 -2.57
C ALA A 143 7.70 -9.25 -3.88
N TYR A 144 6.38 -9.33 -4.17
CA TYR A 144 5.82 -8.71 -5.36
C TYR A 144 5.83 -7.17 -5.31
N GLU A 145 5.82 -6.54 -4.12
CA GLU A 145 5.96 -5.09 -3.96
C GLU A 145 7.42 -4.68 -4.14
N VAL A 146 8.34 -5.50 -3.58
CA VAL A 146 9.80 -5.29 -3.68
C VAL A 146 10.28 -5.38 -5.12
N SER A 147 9.66 -6.23 -5.95
CA SER A 147 10.03 -6.39 -7.37
C SER A 147 9.88 -5.12 -8.21
N LEU A 148 9.04 -4.16 -7.80
CA LEU A 148 8.93 -2.86 -8.48
C LEU A 148 9.96 -1.83 -8.03
N GLY A 149 10.50 -1.99 -6.84
CA GLY A 149 11.51 -1.07 -6.31
C GLY A 149 11.73 -1.26 -4.83
N THR A 150 12.92 -0.86 -4.37
CA THR A 150 13.35 -0.94 -2.97
C THR A 150 14.51 0.03 -2.70
N PHE A 151 14.90 0.23 -1.46
CA PHE A 151 16.10 1.00 -1.15
C PHE A 151 17.37 0.23 -1.49
N LYS A 152 18.38 0.96 -1.99
CA LYS A 152 19.69 0.40 -2.28
C LYS A 152 20.26 -0.33 -1.06
N GLY A 153 20.62 -1.60 -1.24
CA GLY A 153 21.21 -2.44 -0.19
C GLY A 153 20.22 -3.01 0.83
N ALA A 154 18.92 -2.81 0.64
CA ALA A 154 17.91 -3.39 1.51
C ALA A 154 17.81 -4.91 1.34
N VAL A 155 17.59 -5.59 2.45
CA VAL A 155 17.31 -7.03 2.51
C VAL A 155 15.83 -7.24 2.17
N ASP A 156 15.57 -8.09 1.18
CA ASP A 156 14.23 -8.59 0.86
C ASP A 156 14.02 -9.94 1.58
N PRO A 157 13.11 -10.03 2.57
CA PRO A 157 12.75 -11.27 3.24
C PRO A 157 12.08 -12.31 2.32
N LYS A 158 11.73 -11.93 1.09
CA LYS A 158 11.03 -12.75 0.07
C LYS A 158 9.73 -13.37 0.58
N THR A 159 9.06 -12.67 1.46
CA THR A 159 7.78 -13.12 2.00
C THR A 159 6.66 -12.92 0.98
N SER A 160 5.73 -13.85 0.91
CA SER A 160 4.51 -13.75 0.11
C SER A 160 3.40 -12.98 0.86
N SER A 161 3.51 -12.93 2.17
CA SER A 161 2.63 -12.18 3.06
C SER A 161 3.37 -11.70 4.31
N PHE A 162 2.91 -10.59 4.89
CA PHE A 162 3.48 -10.05 6.12
C PHE A 162 3.38 -11.00 7.34
N ARG A 163 2.56 -12.03 7.26
CA ARG A 163 2.49 -13.10 8.27
C ARG A 163 3.74 -13.97 8.36
N GLU A 164 4.54 -14.00 7.29
CA GLU A 164 5.78 -14.78 7.25
C GLU A 164 6.96 -14.02 7.86
N PHE A 165 6.81 -12.70 8.05
CA PHE A 165 7.86 -11.84 8.57
C PHE A 165 8.38 -12.25 9.96
N PRO A 166 7.55 -12.62 10.95
CA PRO A 166 8.04 -13.12 12.24
C PRO A 166 8.98 -14.32 12.12
N THR A 167 8.59 -15.32 11.32
CA THR A 167 9.42 -16.52 11.09
C THR A 167 10.76 -16.16 10.43
N TRP A 168 10.74 -15.22 9.48
CA TRP A 168 11.97 -14.74 8.85
C TRP A 168 12.89 -14.05 9.87
N VAL A 169 12.37 -13.19 10.73
CA VAL A 169 13.13 -12.50 11.78
C VAL A 169 13.76 -13.51 12.75
N GLU A 170 13.00 -14.51 13.19
CA GLU A 170 13.51 -15.57 14.08
C GLU A 170 14.67 -16.34 13.46
N GLY A 171 14.59 -16.64 12.17
CA GLY A 171 15.66 -17.33 11.42
C GLY A 171 16.93 -16.49 11.18
N HIS A 172 16.83 -15.15 11.30
CA HIS A 172 17.95 -14.22 11.07
C HIS A 172 18.36 -13.47 12.34
N ARG A 173 17.87 -13.89 13.51
CA ARG A 173 18.06 -13.16 14.77
C ARG A 173 19.54 -12.91 15.10
N GLU A 174 20.39 -13.91 14.92
CA GLU A 174 21.83 -13.81 15.19
C GLU A 174 22.52 -12.74 14.32
N GLU A 175 22.08 -12.58 13.07
CA GLU A 175 22.60 -11.57 12.15
C GLU A 175 22.16 -10.14 12.50
N LEU A 176 21.02 -10.01 13.19
CA LEU A 176 20.43 -8.74 13.61
C LEU A 176 20.92 -8.28 14.99
N GLU A 177 21.42 -9.22 15.80
CA GLU A 177 21.83 -8.93 17.18
C GLU A 177 23.03 -7.98 17.23
N GLY A 178 22.91 -6.93 18.08
CA GLY A 178 23.95 -5.90 18.22
C GLY A 178 23.97 -4.83 17.13
N ARG A 179 23.32 -5.06 15.99
CA ARG A 179 23.25 -4.11 14.87
C ARG A 179 22.11 -3.12 14.98
N LYS A 180 22.16 -2.04 14.18
CA LYS A 180 21.02 -1.18 13.93
C LYS A 180 20.10 -1.87 12.91
N VAL A 181 18.82 -2.01 13.23
CA VAL A 181 17.82 -2.62 12.35
C VAL A 181 16.87 -1.55 11.87
N ALA A 182 16.95 -1.18 10.60
CA ALA A 182 16.14 -0.14 9.98
C ALA A 182 15.11 -0.76 9.05
N MET A 183 13.82 -0.52 9.29
CA MET A 183 12.73 -1.12 8.54
C MET A 183 11.91 -0.08 7.80
N PHE A 184 11.39 -0.45 6.63
CA PHE A 184 10.49 0.40 5.86
C PHE A 184 9.39 -0.42 5.19
N CYS A 185 8.28 0.26 4.86
CA CYS A 185 7.20 -0.26 4.04
C CYS A 185 6.52 0.89 3.30
N THR A 186 5.50 0.61 2.50
CA THR A 186 4.81 1.62 1.68
C THR A 186 4.36 2.84 2.48
N GLY A 187 3.60 2.66 3.56
CA GLY A 187 2.99 3.77 4.32
C GLY A 187 3.41 3.87 5.79
N GLY A 188 4.23 2.94 6.33
CA GLY A 188 4.68 2.92 7.72
C GLY A 188 3.99 1.89 8.60
N ILE A 189 2.75 1.51 8.33
CA ILE A 189 1.93 0.66 9.22
C ILE A 189 2.55 -0.71 9.55
N ARG A 190 3.11 -1.41 8.54
CA ARG A 190 3.78 -2.71 8.80
C ARG A 190 5.00 -2.55 9.69
N CYS A 191 5.73 -1.44 9.51
CA CYS A 191 6.94 -1.18 10.27
C CYS A 191 6.66 -0.90 11.74
N GLU A 192 5.60 -0.19 12.09
CA GLU A 192 5.25 -0.01 13.50
C GLU A 192 5.04 -1.36 14.20
N LYS A 193 4.31 -2.26 13.56
CA LYS A 193 4.06 -3.61 14.11
C LYS A 193 5.30 -4.50 14.07
N ALA A 194 6.09 -4.46 12.98
CA ALA A 194 7.31 -5.22 12.82
C ALA A 194 8.38 -4.80 13.85
N THR A 195 8.57 -3.50 14.04
CA THR A 195 9.56 -2.99 14.99
C THR A 195 9.17 -3.26 16.44
N ALA A 196 7.88 -3.17 16.78
CA ALA A 196 7.38 -3.58 18.08
C ALA A 196 7.67 -5.06 18.36
N TYR A 197 7.42 -5.93 17.37
CA TYR A 197 7.74 -7.35 17.45
C TYR A 197 9.25 -7.60 17.63
N VAL A 198 10.09 -7.01 16.79
CA VAL A 198 11.55 -7.18 16.86
C VAL A 198 12.10 -6.70 18.21
N LYS A 199 11.57 -5.61 18.78
CA LYS A 199 11.91 -5.16 20.14
C LYS A 199 11.47 -6.15 21.21
N SER A 200 10.32 -6.80 21.06
CA SER A 200 9.86 -7.83 22.02
C SER A 200 10.80 -9.05 22.06
N LEU A 201 11.54 -9.30 20.97
CA LEU A 201 12.61 -10.32 20.93
C LEU A 201 13.93 -9.89 21.59
N GLY A 202 14.00 -8.65 22.12
CA GLY A 202 15.16 -8.13 22.86
C GLY A 202 16.13 -7.29 22.03
N LEU A 203 15.89 -7.07 20.72
CA LEU A 203 16.71 -6.17 19.91
C LEU A 203 16.43 -4.72 20.32
N LYS A 204 17.50 -3.92 20.55
CA LYS A 204 17.38 -2.57 21.13
C LYS A 204 17.44 -1.45 20.10
N ASN A 205 18.29 -1.58 19.08
CA ASN A 205 18.53 -0.53 18.08
C ASN A 205 17.60 -0.73 16.87
N VAL A 206 16.30 -0.49 17.05
CA VAL A 206 15.29 -0.78 16.04
C VAL A 206 14.64 0.53 15.60
N PHE A 207 14.70 0.78 14.28
CA PHE A 207 14.29 2.02 13.64
C PHE A 207 13.30 1.73 12.51
N HIS A 208 12.47 2.71 12.16
CA HIS A 208 11.67 2.64 10.94
C HIS A 208 11.43 4.00 10.31
N LEU A 209 11.25 3.98 9.00
CA LEU A 209 10.99 5.17 8.19
C LEU A 209 9.63 5.76 8.53
N LYS A 210 9.62 6.97 9.09
CA LYS A 210 8.40 7.71 9.43
C LYS A 210 7.59 8.00 8.16
N GLY A 211 6.35 7.57 8.13
CA GLY A 211 5.47 7.75 6.99
C GLY A 211 5.74 6.81 5.81
N GLY A 212 6.76 5.95 5.90
CA GLY A 212 7.12 4.96 4.89
C GLY A 212 7.67 5.55 3.60
N ILE A 213 7.72 4.71 2.57
CA ILE A 213 8.25 5.06 1.23
C ILE A 213 7.48 6.23 0.63
N LEU A 214 6.15 6.28 0.80
CA LEU A 214 5.35 7.36 0.22
C LEU A 214 5.80 8.74 0.73
N LYS A 215 6.05 8.86 2.03
CA LYS A 215 6.53 10.12 2.60
C LYS A 215 7.98 10.43 2.17
N TYR A 216 8.81 9.42 2.03
CA TYR A 216 10.16 9.59 1.53
C TYR A 216 10.17 10.10 0.08
N LEU A 217 9.34 9.52 -0.80
CA LEU A 217 9.23 9.94 -2.21
C LEU A 217 8.57 11.33 -2.37
N GLU A 218 7.83 11.79 -1.38
CA GLU A 218 7.25 13.13 -1.32
C GLU A 218 8.27 14.19 -0.90
N GLU A 219 9.13 13.88 0.11
CA GLU A 219 10.00 14.87 0.77
C GLU A 219 11.45 14.86 0.28
N VAL A 220 11.96 13.71 -0.20
CA VAL A 220 13.35 13.57 -0.66
C VAL A 220 13.42 13.73 -2.18
N SER A 221 14.32 14.59 -2.65
CA SER A 221 14.50 14.81 -4.08
C SER A 221 15.02 13.56 -4.80
N ALA A 222 14.75 13.44 -6.10
CA ALA A 222 15.20 12.31 -6.90
C ALA A 222 16.74 12.19 -6.94
N GLU A 223 17.44 13.33 -6.87
CA GLU A 223 18.90 13.42 -6.91
C GLU A 223 19.55 12.89 -5.63
N GLU A 224 18.88 13.07 -4.48
CA GLU A 224 19.39 12.62 -3.18
C GLU A 224 18.86 11.23 -2.78
N SER A 225 17.94 10.71 -3.56
CA SER A 225 17.22 9.49 -3.24
C SER A 225 18.08 8.24 -3.34
N LEU A 226 18.00 7.38 -2.33
CA LEU A 226 18.52 6.01 -2.35
C LEU A 226 17.45 4.98 -2.73
N TRP A 227 16.24 5.42 -3.04
CA TRP A 227 15.17 4.58 -3.58
C TRP A 227 15.44 4.23 -5.03
N GLN A 228 15.20 2.96 -5.40
CA GLN A 228 15.37 2.45 -6.76
C GLN A 228 14.04 1.86 -7.25
N GLY A 229 13.61 2.28 -8.44
CA GLY A 229 12.35 1.83 -9.04
C GLY A 229 11.12 2.59 -8.55
N GLU A 230 9.96 1.94 -8.61
CA GLU A 230 8.65 2.49 -8.26
C GLU A 230 8.09 1.88 -6.97
N CYS A 231 7.27 2.62 -6.26
CA CYS A 231 6.61 2.15 -5.05
C CYS A 231 5.23 1.58 -5.38
N PHE A 232 5.00 0.29 -5.13
CA PHE A 232 3.70 -0.34 -5.28
C PHE A 232 2.65 0.32 -4.37
N VAL A 233 1.47 0.60 -4.94
CA VAL A 233 0.28 1.08 -4.22
C VAL A 233 -0.92 0.16 -4.46
N PHE A 234 -1.85 0.12 -3.50
CA PHE A 234 -2.96 -0.85 -3.49
C PHE A 234 -4.22 -0.34 -4.21
N ASP A 235 -4.04 0.41 -5.30
CA ASP A 235 -5.13 0.92 -6.14
C ASP A 235 -4.81 0.74 -7.64
N GLU A 236 -5.66 1.21 -8.53
CA GLU A 236 -5.50 1.00 -9.99
C GLU A 236 -4.35 1.81 -10.62
N ARG A 237 -3.69 2.70 -9.88
CA ARG A 237 -2.43 3.33 -10.32
C ARG A 237 -1.26 2.35 -10.30
N VAL A 238 -1.36 1.28 -9.51
CA VAL A 238 -0.40 0.20 -9.32
C VAL A 238 0.90 0.65 -8.65
N SER A 239 1.50 1.75 -9.08
CA SER A 239 2.76 2.28 -8.53
C SER A 239 2.81 3.80 -8.57
N VAL A 240 3.72 4.35 -7.77
CA VAL A 240 4.06 5.78 -7.76
C VAL A 240 5.56 5.97 -7.69
N SER A 241 6.04 7.08 -8.25
CA SER A 241 7.43 7.55 -8.27
C SER A 241 7.61 8.78 -7.38
N HIS A 242 8.77 9.45 -7.45
CA HIS A 242 9.05 10.70 -6.74
C HIS A 242 7.98 11.77 -7.00
N GLY A 243 7.68 12.55 -5.96
CA GLY A 243 6.55 13.49 -5.97
C GLY A 243 5.19 12.81 -6.01
N LEU A 244 5.12 11.51 -5.72
CA LEU A 244 3.91 10.68 -5.75
C LEU A 244 3.19 10.69 -7.10
N THR A 245 3.94 10.93 -8.17
CA THR A 245 3.43 10.82 -9.55
C THR A 245 3.10 9.37 -9.89
N GLU A 246 2.09 9.16 -10.73
CA GLU A 246 1.69 7.82 -11.19
C GLU A 246 2.85 7.17 -11.94
N GLY A 247 3.17 5.91 -11.61
CA GLY A 247 4.22 5.12 -12.23
C GLY A 247 3.77 4.43 -13.52
N GLU A 248 4.67 3.64 -14.10
CA GLU A 248 4.44 2.93 -15.36
C GLU A 248 4.07 1.45 -15.19
N ALA A 249 4.10 0.95 -13.95
CA ALA A 249 3.77 -0.44 -13.67
C ALA A 249 2.29 -0.73 -13.90
N GLU A 250 2.00 -1.94 -14.38
CA GLU A 250 0.64 -2.44 -14.58
C GLU A 250 0.40 -3.72 -13.80
N LEU A 251 -0.87 -4.05 -13.52
CA LEU A 251 -1.20 -5.35 -12.94
C LEU A 251 -1.44 -6.42 -14.02
N CYS A 252 -0.82 -7.57 -13.86
CA CYS A 252 -1.28 -8.76 -14.55
C CYS A 252 -2.74 -9.05 -14.17
N ARG A 253 -3.66 -8.92 -15.11
CA ARG A 253 -5.09 -9.08 -14.84
C ARG A 253 -5.50 -10.54 -14.53
N ALA A 254 -4.58 -11.50 -14.71
CA ALA A 254 -4.78 -12.91 -14.34
C ALA A 254 -4.37 -13.19 -12.88
N CYS A 255 -3.13 -12.88 -12.50
CA CYS A 255 -2.58 -13.20 -11.16
C CYS A 255 -2.45 -12.01 -10.21
N ARG A 256 -2.61 -10.78 -10.70
CA ARG A 256 -2.51 -9.53 -9.94
C ARG A 256 -1.07 -9.18 -9.52
N HIS A 257 -0.07 -9.86 -10.07
CA HIS A 257 1.34 -9.46 -9.89
C HIS A 257 1.59 -8.13 -10.63
N PRO A 258 2.29 -7.17 -10.03
CA PRO A 258 2.68 -5.95 -10.73
C PRO A 258 3.75 -6.28 -11.78
N LEU A 259 3.72 -5.57 -12.88
CA LEU A 259 4.59 -5.78 -14.04
C LEU A 259 5.26 -4.45 -14.41
N THR A 260 6.57 -4.48 -14.55
CA THR A 260 7.33 -3.37 -15.14
C THR A 260 7.12 -3.28 -16.64
N VAL A 261 7.67 -2.26 -17.28
CA VAL A 261 7.67 -2.15 -18.75
C VAL A 261 8.39 -3.34 -19.38
N GLU A 262 9.53 -3.75 -18.81
CA GLU A 262 10.33 -4.90 -19.27
C GLU A 262 9.57 -6.22 -19.13
N ASP A 263 8.83 -6.40 -18.04
CA ASP A 263 8.01 -7.60 -17.81
C ASP A 263 6.97 -7.80 -18.92
N ARG A 264 6.43 -6.71 -19.46
CA ARG A 264 5.46 -6.73 -20.56
C ARG A 264 6.06 -7.06 -21.93
N LEU A 265 7.39 -7.05 -22.04
CA LEU A 265 8.09 -7.52 -23.23
C LEU A 265 8.34 -9.04 -23.23
N SER A 266 8.04 -9.72 -22.12
CA SER A 266 8.20 -11.17 -22.01
C SER A 266 7.32 -11.92 -23.01
N PRO A 267 7.83 -12.99 -23.68
CA PRO A 267 7.02 -13.83 -24.55
C PRO A 267 5.90 -14.58 -23.81
N LYS A 268 5.95 -14.64 -22.46
CA LYS A 268 4.90 -15.20 -21.60
C LYS A 268 3.81 -14.19 -21.23
N TYR A 269 4.01 -12.92 -21.61
CA TYR A 269 3.01 -11.89 -21.37
C TYR A 269 1.95 -11.87 -22.47
N ALA A 270 0.71 -12.00 -22.05
CA ALA A 270 -0.46 -11.76 -22.87
C ALA A 270 -1.46 -10.94 -22.05
N ILE A 271 -1.82 -9.75 -22.57
CA ILE A 271 -2.68 -8.79 -21.86
C ILE A 271 -3.99 -9.46 -21.42
N GLY A 272 -4.32 -9.30 -20.14
CA GLY A 272 -5.52 -9.91 -19.56
C GLY A 272 -5.42 -11.42 -19.28
N VAL A 273 -4.42 -12.14 -19.78
CA VAL A 273 -4.35 -13.61 -19.80
C VAL A 273 -3.23 -14.16 -18.92
N SER A 274 -2.00 -13.67 -19.07
CA SER A 274 -0.83 -14.25 -18.40
C SER A 274 0.32 -13.26 -18.30
N CYS A 275 1.28 -13.57 -17.43
CA CYS A 275 2.62 -12.96 -17.35
C CYS A 275 3.63 -14.05 -16.96
N GLN A 276 4.92 -13.72 -16.96
CA GLN A 276 6.00 -14.66 -16.61
C GLN A 276 5.83 -15.30 -15.22
N HIS A 277 5.17 -14.62 -14.26
CA HIS A 277 4.95 -15.15 -12.90
C HIS A 277 3.80 -16.16 -12.82
N CYS A 278 2.85 -16.15 -13.76
CA CYS A 278 1.71 -17.05 -13.71
C CYS A 278 1.58 -17.98 -14.92
N PHE A 279 2.39 -17.81 -15.96
CA PHE A 279 2.28 -18.59 -17.19
C PHE A 279 2.40 -20.09 -16.92
N GLU A 280 3.40 -20.52 -16.15
CA GLU A 280 3.65 -21.94 -15.84
C GLU A 280 2.68 -22.52 -14.79
N THR A 281 2.05 -21.65 -13.98
CA THR A 281 1.18 -22.07 -12.88
C THR A 281 -0.30 -22.16 -13.27
N ARG A 282 -0.65 -21.74 -14.48
CA ARG A 282 -2.04 -21.74 -14.98
C ARG A 282 -2.22 -22.74 -16.09
N SER A 283 -3.34 -23.47 -16.06
CA SER A 283 -3.73 -24.41 -17.12
C SER A 283 -4.12 -23.66 -18.39
N ASP A 284 -4.16 -24.38 -19.52
CA ASP A 284 -4.68 -23.84 -20.79
C ASP A 284 -6.14 -23.40 -20.66
N VAL A 285 -6.95 -24.17 -19.94
CA VAL A 285 -8.36 -23.83 -19.65
C VAL A 285 -8.48 -22.52 -18.87
N ASP A 286 -7.58 -22.28 -17.90
CA ASP A 286 -7.56 -20.99 -17.19
C ASP A 286 -7.18 -19.84 -18.13
N ARG A 287 -6.19 -20.05 -19.01
CA ARG A 287 -5.77 -19.03 -19.99
C ARG A 287 -6.89 -18.70 -20.98
N GLU A 288 -7.60 -19.69 -21.49
CA GLU A 288 -8.77 -19.51 -22.36
C GLU A 288 -9.89 -18.71 -21.65
N ARG A 289 -10.17 -19.04 -20.39
CA ARG A 289 -11.16 -18.31 -19.59
C ARG A 289 -10.74 -16.86 -19.35
N TYR A 290 -9.44 -16.60 -19.11
CA TYR A 290 -8.93 -15.23 -18.94
C TYR A 290 -8.96 -14.45 -20.25
N ALA A 291 -8.64 -15.09 -21.38
CA ALA A 291 -8.75 -14.48 -22.71
C ALA A 291 -10.19 -14.08 -23.04
N GLU A 292 -11.17 -14.97 -22.77
CA GLU A 292 -12.59 -14.66 -22.96
C GLU A 292 -13.04 -13.50 -22.06
N ARG A 293 -12.63 -13.48 -20.79
CA ARG A 293 -12.92 -12.36 -19.89
C ARG A 293 -12.34 -11.05 -20.44
N HIS A 294 -11.10 -11.06 -20.92
CA HIS A 294 -10.47 -9.87 -21.48
C HIS A 294 -11.20 -9.36 -22.71
N ARG A 295 -11.56 -10.27 -23.63
CA ARG A 295 -12.40 -9.94 -24.79
C ARG A 295 -13.72 -9.29 -24.42
N GLN A 296 -14.40 -9.77 -23.36
CA GLN A 296 -15.64 -9.15 -22.88
C GLN A 296 -15.40 -7.73 -22.33
N VAL A 297 -14.26 -7.47 -21.68
CA VAL A 297 -13.89 -6.13 -21.23
C VAL A 297 -13.67 -5.19 -22.42
N GLU A 298 -12.93 -5.61 -23.44
CA GLU A 298 -12.71 -4.82 -24.67
C GLU A 298 -14.02 -4.49 -25.38
N LEU A 299 -14.92 -5.49 -25.53
CA LEU A 299 -16.24 -5.29 -26.11
C LEU A 299 -17.09 -4.30 -25.31
N ALA A 300 -17.04 -4.35 -23.99
CA ALA A 300 -17.76 -3.42 -23.14
C ALA A 300 -17.21 -1.98 -23.28
N GLN A 301 -15.90 -1.83 -23.35
CA GLN A 301 -15.24 -0.53 -23.59
C GLN A 301 -15.60 0.05 -24.97
N ALA A 302 -15.55 -0.77 -26.03
CA ALA A 302 -15.90 -0.38 -27.39
C ALA A 302 -17.36 0.09 -27.52
N ARG A 303 -18.27 -0.42 -26.66
CA ARG A 303 -19.68 -0.01 -26.62
C ARG A 303 -19.95 1.23 -25.75
N GLY A 304 -18.90 1.91 -25.24
CA GLY A 304 -19.03 3.04 -24.33
C GLY A 304 -19.60 2.67 -22.95
N GLY A 305 -19.61 1.38 -22.61
CA GLY A 305 -20.05 0.88 -21.32
C GLY A 305 -19.08 1.19 -20.18
N LYS A 306 -19.59 1.31 -18.95
CA LYS A 306 -18.76 1.34 -17.75
C LYS A 306 -17.91 0.05 -17.69
N ARG A 307 -16.64 0.17 -17.23
CA ARG A 307 -15.75 -0.97 -17.03
C ARG A 307 -16.50 -2.15 -16.41
N HIS A 308 -16.39 -3.32 -17.02
CA HIS A 308 -17.07 -4.53 -16.54
C HIS A 308 -16.60 -4.84 -15.12
N ILE A 309 -17.56 -5.01 -14.18
CA ILE A 309 -17.26 -5.32 -12.78
C ILE A 309 -16.52 -6.67 -12.76
N GLY A 310 -15.23 -6.65 -12.38
CA GLY A 310 -14.39 -7.84 -12.31
C GLY A 310 -13.18 -7.85 -13.26
N SER A 311 -13.01 -6.79 -14.05
CA SER A 311 -11.77 -6.55 -14.81
C SER A 311 -10.65 -6.09 -13.87
#